data_651ccf2993bdc22c03115838d1988c9d
#
_entry.id   651ccf2993bdc22c03115838d1988c9d
#
_cell.length_a   1.000
_cell.length_b   1.000
_cell.length_c   1.000
_cell.angle_alpha   90.00
_cell.angle_beta   90.00
_cell.angle_gamma   90.00
#
_symmetry.space_group_name_H-M   'P 1'
#
loop_
_entity.id
_entity.type
_entity.pdbx_description
1 polymer ?
#
loop_
_entity_poly.entity_id
_entity_poly.type
_entity_poly.pdbx_seq_one_letter_code
_entity_poly.pdbx_strand_id
1 'polypeptide(L)'
;MSSGDGAPETAADDNDRRLRVLELYSGIGGMHFACPPDKTRVVAAVDVNTTANATYAFNFPETRLLQRNVQSLTARELDALRPDVLTMSPPCQPFTRQGLQLDSQDPRSASFLSLLRVLPTLKHPPTYILLENVKGFETSSTCDAFLDVLRDGGYHAHRYLLTPTQFGVPNSRLRFYCLAKLNPLRFSDCPTACDAQCNQEPPPNVTKCDRPRKLYDFLEQTEENSCSDYLLPDRVLSRFAYILDIADATSTNTCCFTKGYGHYVEGTGSVLLQASRDLMHEVYRHVQPRTAVQDNVLESLRTLRLRYFTPVEVARLMCFPDDFRFPPELKARHRYQLLGNSVNVCVVGSLIRHLLDDVGN
;
A
#
# COMPACT_ATOMS: atom_id res chain seq x y z
N MET A 1 -6.02 -33.86 -33.87
CA MET A 1 -4.59 -33.47 -33.81
C MET A 1 -4.56 -32.29 -32.81
N SER A 2 -4.25 -32.60 -31.58
CA SER A 2 -4.21 -31.64 -30.47
C SER A 2 -2.76 -31.16 -30.36
N SER A 3 -2.53 -29.88 -30.63
CA SER A 3 -1.29 -29.19 -30.33
C SER A 3 -1.33 -28.68 -28.88
N GLY A 4 -0.58 -29.36 -28.02
CA GLY A 4 -0.32 -28.90 -26.67
C GLY A 4 0.75 -27.83 -26.70
N ASP A 5 0.40 -26.59 -26.35
CA ASP A 5 1.34 -25.50 -26.01
C ASP A 5 1.81 -25.70 -24.58
N GLY A 6 2.85 -26.48 -24.41
CA GLY A 6 3.66 -26.49 -23.19
C GLY A 6 4.64 -25.32 -23.25
N ALA A 7 4.36 -24.23 -22.49
CA ALA A 7 5.38 -23.22 -22.24
C ALA A 7 6.57 -23.86 -21.51
N PRO A 8 7.83 -23.53 -21.86
CA PRO A 8 8.99 -24.15 -21.26
C PRO A 8 9.03 -23.80 -19.75
N GLU A 9 9.05 -24.83 -18.89
CA GLU A 9 9.52 -24.72 -17.52
C GLU A 9 10.94 -24.16 -17.57
N THR A 10 11.11 -22.89 -17.22
CA THR A 10 12.45 -22.36 -16.97
C THR A 10 13.03 -23.16 -15.82
N ALA A 11 14.06 -23.93 -16.12
CA ALA A 11 14.86 -24.67 -15.13
C ALA A 11 15.18 -23.72 -13.97
N ALA A 12 14.78 -24.09 -12.76
CA ALA A 12 15.13 -23.37 -11.57
C ALA A 12 16.65 -23.26 -11.52
N ASP A 13 17.18 -22.05 -11.49
CA ASP A 13 18.59 -21.80 -11.28
C ASP A 13 18.90 -22.25 -9.83
N ASP A 14 19.40 -23.46 -9.69
CA ASP A 14 19.66 -24.17 -8.42
C ASP A 14 20.76 -23.46 -7.59
N ASN A 15 21.34 -22.37 -8.14
CA ASN A 15 22.41 -21.60 -7.55
C ASN A 15 21.94 -20.25 -6.94
N ASP A 16 20.69 -19.86 -7.13
CA ASP A 16 20.13 -18.63 -6.55
C ASP A 16 19.69 -18.87 -5.10
N ARG A 17 20.51 -18.43 -4.17
CA ARG A 17 20.27 -18.58 -2.70
C ARG A 17 19.24 -17.62 -2.13
N ARG A 18 18.69 -16.72 -2.95
CA ARG A 18 17.68 -15.75 -2.48
C ARG A 18 16.36 -16.44 -2.14
N LEU A 19 15.71 -15.95 -1.11
CA LEU A 19 14.38 -16.41 -0.69
C LEU A 19 13.35 -16.15 -1.79
N ARG A 20 12.53 -17.14 -2.05
CA ARG A 20 11.47 -17.13 -3.07
C ARG A 20 10.23 -16.45 -2.51
N VAL A 21 9.84 -15.32 -3.07
CA VAL A 21 8.65 -14.55 -2.63
C VAL A 21 7.47 -14.85 -3.54
N LEU A 22 6.33 -15.18 -2.96
CA LEU A 22 5.04 -15.17 -3.63
C LEU A 22 4.25 -13.93 -3.16
N GLU A 23 3.89 -13.07 -4.09
CA GLU A 23 3.10 -11.87 -3.81
C GLU A 23 1.63 -12.10 -4.19
N LEU A 24 0.73 -12.08 -3.21
CA LEU A 24 -0.73 -12.20 -3.41
C LEU A 24 -1.40 -10.85 -3.25
N TYR A 25 -2.43 -10.59 -4.08
CA TYR A 25 -3.07 -9.28 -4.20
C TYR A 25 -2.05 -8.19 -4.57
N SER A 26 -1.21 -8.51 -5.55
CA SER A 26 0.03 -7.77 -5.84
C SER A 26 -0.20 -6.32 -6.30
N GLY A 27 -1.39 -5.99 -6.81
CA GLY A 27 -1.68 -4.64 -7.28
C GLY A 27 -0.66 -4.15 -8.30
N ILE A 28 0.00 -3.05 -8.00
CA ILE A 28 1.05 -2.44 -8.84
C ILE A 28 2.48 -2.80 -8.38
N GLY A 29 2.64 -3.82 -7.54
CA GLY A 29 3.95 -4.31 -7.09
C GLY A 29 4.56 -3.53 -5.92
N GLY A 30 3.74 -2.90 -5.08
CA GLY A 30 4.26 -2.17 -3.92
C GLY A 30 5.05 -3.04 -2.95
N MET A 31 4.66 -4.31 -2.75
CA MET A 31 5.42 -5.26 -1.95
C MET A 31 6.65 -5.78 -2.68
N HIS A 32 6.60 -5.94 -4.01
CA HIS A 32 7.75 -6.30 -4.83
C HIS A 32 8.87 -5.25 -4.68
N PHE A 33 8.54 -3.97 -4.86
CA PHE A 33 9.50 -2.88 -4.66
C PHE A 33 10.05 -2.81 -3.22
N ALA A 34 9.29 -3.29 -2.24
CA ALA A 34 9.71 -3.34 -0.84
C ALA A 34 10.65 -4.52 -0.53
N CYS A 35 10.66 -5.55 -1.36
CA CYS A 35 11.50 -6.74 -1.18
C CYS A 35 12.98 -6.42 -1.40
N PRO A 36 13.90 -6.76 -0.46
CA PRO A 36 15.33 -6.54 -0.63
C PRO A 36 15.90 -7.48 -1.73
N PRO A 37 16.40 -6.94 -2.85
CA PRO A 37 16.78 -7.76 -4.01
C PRO A 37 18.02 -8.62 -3.80
N ASP A 38 18.80 -8.30 -2.79
CA ASP A 38 19.98 -9.07 -2.35
C ASP A 38 19.60 -10.34 -1.58
N LYS A 39 18.45 -10.34 -0.90
CA LYS A 39 17.97 -11.46 -0.07
C LYS A 39 16.79 -12.22 -0.69
N THR A 40 16.04 -11.60 -1.59
CA THR A 40 14.76 -12.13 -2.07
C THR A 40 14.63 -12.08 -3.59
N ARG A 41 13.80 -12.98 -4.14
CA ARG A 41 13.35 -12.96 -5.53
C ARG A 41 11.86 -13.23 -5.60
N VAL A 42 11.08 -12.34 -6.20
CA VAL A 42 9.65 -12.58 -6.43
C VAL A 42 9.48 -13.57 -7.57
N VAL A 43 9.02 -14.77 -7.24
CA VAL A 43 8.88 -15.89 -8.20
C VAL A 43 7.53 -15.89 -8.91
N ALA A 44 6.50 -15.34 -8.25
CA ALA A 44 5.20 -15.11 -8.86
C ALA A 44 4.43 -14.00 -8.14
N ALA A 45 3.55 -13.34 -8.87
CA ALA A 45 2.61 -12.35 -8.36
C ALA A 45 1.19 -12.69 -8.82
N VAL A 46 0.19 -12.44 -7.99
CA VAL A 46 -1.21 -12.78 -8.27
C VAL A 46 -2.12 -11.61 -7.99
N ASP A 47 -2.87 -11.15 -8.99
CA ASP A 47 -3.95 -10.19 -8.83
C ASP A 47 -5.03 -10.41 -9.89
N VAL A 48 -6.26 -10.02 -9.59
CA VAL A 48 -7.40 -10.11 -10.51
C VAL A 48 -7.57 -8.84 -11.35
N ASN A 49 -7.01 -7.72 -10.89
CA ASN A 49 -7.21 -6.40 -11.51
C ASN A 49 -6.32 -6.22 -12.73
N THR A 50 -6.92 -6.21 -13.91
CA THR A 50 -6.22 -6.09 -15.21
C THR A 50 -5.41 -4.81 -15.35
N THR A 51 -5.92 -3.67 -14.83
CA THR A 51 -5.22 -2.37 -14.89
C THR A 51 -4.00 -2.36 -13.96
N ALA A 52 -4.14 -2.97 -12.78
CA ALA A 52 -3.01 -3.14 -11.86
C ALA A 52 -1.96 -4.07 -12.47
N ASN A 53 -2.39 -5.20 -13.04
CA ASN A 53 -1.51 -6.16 -13.68
C ASN A 53 -0.74 -5.56 -14.87
N ALA A 54 -1.36 -4.68 -15.67
CA ALA A 54 -0.66 -3.97 -16.74
C ALA A 54 0.45 -3.07 -16.18
N THR A 55 0.20 -2.36 -15.07
CA THR A 55 1.21 -1.54 -14.40
C THR A 55 2.30 -2.41 -13.75
N TYR A 56 1.93 -3.53 -13.14
CA TYR A 56 2.87 -4.49 -12.57
C TYR A 56 3.82 -5.04 -13.64
N ALA A 57 3.28 -5.58 -14.73
CA ALA A 57 4.07 -6.14 -15.83
C ALA A 57 4.98 -5.08 -16.50
N PHE A 58 4.54 -3.82 -16.54
CA PHE A 58 5.34 -2.72 -17.07
C PHE A 58 6.62 -2.46 -16.25
N ASN A 59 6.56 -2.66 -14.93
CA ASN A 59 7.69 -2.48 -14.03
C ASN A 59 8.50 -3.77 -13.79
N PHE A 60 7.87 -4.94 -13.91
CA PHE A 60 8.48 -6.24 -13.63
C PHE A 60 8.20 -7.24 -14.78
N PRO A 61 8.75 -6.99 -15.98
CA PRO A 61 8.45 -7.80 -17.17
C PRO A 61 8.88 -9.28 -17.03
N GLU A 62 9.89 -9.55 -16.20
CA GLU A 62 10.43 -10.90 -16.00
C GLU A 62 9.68 -11.70 -14.91
N THR A 63 8.79 -11.06 -14.15
CA THR A 63 8.09 -11.73 -13.06
C THR A 63 6.87 -12.49 -13.60
N ARG A 64 6.71 -13.75 -13.20
CA ARG A 64 5.52 -14.54 -13.52
C ARG A 64 4.28 -13.92 -12.89
N LEU A 65 3.45 -13.26 -13.70
CA LEU A 65 2.21 -12.62 -13.25
C LEU A 65 1.00 -13.50 -13.56
N LEU A 66 0.26 -13.89 -12.54
CA LEU A 66 -0.95 -14.70 -12.63
C LEU A 66 -2.20 -13.81 -12.50
N GLN A 67 -2.81 -13.45 -13.61
CA GLN A 67 -4.02 -12.62 -13.65
C GLN A 67 -5.25 -13.45 -13.30
N ARG A 68 -5.47 -13.73 -12.02
CA ARG A 68 -6.60 -14.52 -11.54
C ARG A 68 -6.94 -14.23 -10.08
N ASN A 69 -8.12 -14.67 -9.65
CA ASN A 69 -8.54 -14.55 -8.27
C ASN A 69 -7.71 -15.50 -7.38
N VAL A 70 -7.18 -14.99 -6.26
CA VAL A 70 -6.47 -15.78 -5.23
C VAL A 70 -7.31 -16.98 -4.74
N GLN A 71 -8.64 -16.85 -4.72
CA GLN A 71 -9.55 -17.95 -4.37
C GLN A 71 -9.38 -19.20 -5.24
N SER A 72 -8.88 -19.06 -6.46
CA SER A 72 -8.68 -20.17 -7.40
C SER A 72 -7.33 -20.88 -7.23
N LEU A 73 -6.46 -20.41 -6.35
CA LEU A 73 -5.18 -21.04 -6.06
C LEU A 73 -5.38 -22.34 -5.27
N THR A 74 -4.75 -23.39 -5.73
CA THR A 74 -4.77 -24.72 -5.09
C THR A 74 -3.50 -24.95 -4.27
N ALA A 75 -3.57 -25.84 -3.27
CA ALA A 75 -2.38 -26.26 -2.52
C ALA A 75 -1.27 -26.78 -3.43
N ARG A 76 -1.63 -27.56 -4.47
CA ARG A 76 -0.67 -28.10 -5.44
C ARG A 76 0.10 -27.01 -6.18
N GLU A 77 -0.57 -25.93 -6.58
CA GLU A 77 0.08 -24.80 -7.26
C GLU A 77 0.99 -24.02 -6.32
N LEU A 78 0.55 -23.78 -5.07
CA LEU A 78 1.36 -23.11 -4.05
C LEU A 78 2.61 -23.96 -3.70
N ASP A 79 2.44 -25.26 -3.49
CA ASP A 79 3.55 -26.19 -3.23
C ASP A 79 4.53 -26.25 -4.42
N ALA A 80 4.05 -26.14 -5.68
CA ALA A 80 4.91 -26.12 -6.86
C ALA A 80 5.75 -24.83 -6.94
N LEU A 81 5.20 -23.69 -6.46
CA LEU A 81 5.94 -22.43 -6.40
C LEU A 81 6.99 -22.40 -5.29
N ARG A 82 6.85 -23.23 -4.24
CA ARG A 82 7.74 -23.32 -3.08
C ARG A 82 8.16 -21.93 -2.56
N PRO A 83 7.23 -21.07 -2.14
CA PRO A 83 7.61 -19.77 -1.61
C PRO A 83 8.19 -19.91 -0.18
N ASP A 84 9.35 -19.27 0.04
CA ASP A 84 9.90 -19.08 1.38
C ASP A 84 9.19 -17.93 2.10
N VAL A 85 8.80 -16.91 1.35
CA VAL A 85 8.12 -15.71 1.84
C VAL A 85 6.78 -15.54 1.14
N LEU A 86 5.71 -15.37 1.90
CA LEU A 86 4.39 -15.03 1.41
C LEU A 86 4.04 -13.60 1.81
N THR A 87 3.89 -12.71 0.84
CA THR A 87 3.41 -11.35 1.07
C THR A 87 1.99 -11.17 0.55
N MET A 88 1.14 -10.46 1.28
CA MET A 88 -0.25 -10.30 0.89
C MET A 88 -0.89 -9.01 1.40
N SER A 89 -1.75 -8.39 0.57
CA SER A 89 -2.62 -7.27 0.94
C SER A 89 -4.07 -7.56 0.53
N PRO A 90 -4.78 -8.44 1.26
CA PRO A 90 -6.14 -8.83 0.90
C PRO A 90 -7.10 -7.64 0.92
N PRO A 91 -8.22 -7.70 0.17
CA PRO A 91 -9.17 -6.59 0.07
C PRO A 91 -9.65 -6.08 1.42
N CYS A 92 -9.55 -4.75 1.60
CA CYS A 92 -9.86 -4.05 2.84
C CYS A 92 -11.35 -3.73 3.05
N GLN A 93 -12.18 -3.94 2.05
CA GLN A 93 -13.63 -3.84 2.18
C GLN A 93 -14.16 -5.23 2.59
N PRO A 94 -14.64 -5.42 3.79
CA PRO A 94 -15.65 -4.67 4.53
C PRO A 94 -15.15 -3.80 5.71
N PHE A 95 -13.87 -3.71 5.97
CA PHE A 95 -13.31 -3.07 7.19
C PHE A 95 -13.17 -1.54 7.11
N THR A 96 -13.41 -0.91 5.95
CA THR A 96 -13.31 0.55 5.80
C THR A 96 -14.50 1.27 6.42
N ARG A 97 -14.29 2.51 6.93
CA ARG A 97 -15.36 3.37 7.48
C ARG A 97 -16.53 3.61 6.54
N GLN A 98 -16.33 3.51 5.22
CA GLN A 98 -17.34 3.65 4.17
C GLN A 98 -17.94 2.32 3.70
N GLY A 99 -17.47 1.17 4.23
CA GLY A 99 -17.97 -0.15 3.90
C GLY A 99 -19.17 -0.54 4.77
N LEU A 100 -19.91 -1.58 4.34
CA LEU A 100 -21.07 -2.11 5.07
C LEU A 100 -20.69 -2.90 6.34
N GLN A 101 -19.40 -3.03 6.66
CA GLN A 101 -18.85 -3.75 7.82
C GLN A 101 -19.39 -5.18 7.99
N LEU A 102 -19.62 -5.89 6.87
CA LEU A 102 -20.19 -7.24 6.85
C LEU A 102 -19.16 -8.34 7.23
N ASP A 103 -17.88 -7.95 7.45
CA ASP A 103 -16.76 -8.81 7.86
C ASP A 103 -16.66 -10.10 6.99
N SER A 104 -16.62 -11.27 7.60
CA SER A 104 -16.49 -12.58 6.93
C SER A 104 -17.66 -12.92 5.99
N GLN A 105 -18.81 -12.26 6.12
CA GLN A 105 -19.97 -12.43 5.24
C GLN A 105 -19.88 -11.63 3.94
N ASP A 106 -18.91 -10.73 3.79
CA ASP A 106 -18.71 -9.97 2.56
C ASP A 106 -18.07 -10.87 1.48
N PRO A 107 -18.65 -10.95 0.26
CA PRO A 107 -18.08 -11.75 -0.83
C PRO A 107 -16.61 -11.42 -1.17
N ARG A 108 -16.14 -10.22 -0.82
CA ARG A 108 -14.76 -9.78 -1.05
C ARG A 108 -13.77 -10.41 -0.08
N SER A 109 -14.22 -10.86 1.11
CA SER A 109 -13.42 -11.65 2.05
C SER A 109 -13.24 -13.11 1.61
N ALA A 110 -14.09 -13.59 0.71
CA ALA A 110 -14.12 -15.00 0.30
C ALA A 110 -12.78 -15.51 -0.24
N SER A 111 -12.04 -14.67 -0.99
CA SER A 111 -10.73 -15.05 -1.54
C SER A 111 -9.68 -15.27 -0.45
N PHE A 112 -9.69 -14.42 0.57
CA PHE A 112 -8.78 -14.54 1.71
C PHE A 112 -9.15 -15.73 2.60
N LEU A 113 -10.44 -15.90 2.92
CA LEU A 113 -10.92 -17.06 3.68
C LEU A 113 -10.64 -18.40 2.94
N SER A 114 -10.68 -18.40 1.60
CA SER A 114 -10.28 -19.57 0.82
C SER A 114 -8.79 -19.86 0.99
N LEU A 115 -7.94 -18.83 0.94
CA LEU A 115 -6.50 -18.98 1.20
C LEU A 115 -6.22 -19.54 2.59
N LEU A 116 -6.94 -19.09 3.62
CA LEU A 116 -6.79 -19.58 5.00
C LEU A 116 -7.13 -21.08 5.12
N ARG A 117 -8.02 -21.62 4.28
CA ARG A 117 -8.29 -23.08 4.24
C ARG A 117 -7.20 -23.85 3.52
N VAL A 118 -6.50 -23.23 2.58
CA VAL A 118 -5.44 -23.88 1.78
C VAL A 118 -4.11 -23.90 2.54
N LEU A 119 -3.75 -22.81 3.23
CA LEU A 119 -2.46 -22.69 3.93
C LEU A 119 -2.12 -23.90 4.84
N PRO A 120 -3.03 -24.41 5.69
CA PRO A 120 -2.74 -25.56 6.56
C PRO A 120 -2.52 -26.88 5.80
N THR A 121 -2.90 -26.95 4.52
CA THR A 121 -2.78 -28.17 3.70
C THR A 121 -1.51 -28.22 2.85
N LEU A 122 -0.68 -27.17 2.91
CA LEU A 122 0.56 -27.10 2.18
C LEU A 122 1.59 -28.11 2.70
N LYS A 123 2.28 -28.80 1.79
CA LYS A 123 3.42 -29.67 2.11
C LYS A 123 4.67 -28.86 2.42
N HIS A 124 4.77 -27.68 1.81
CA HIS A 124 5.89 -26.75 1.96
C HIS A 124 5.32 -25.37 2.36
N PRO A 125 4.93 -25.20 3.63
CA PRO A 125 4.41 -23.90 4.08
C PRO A 125 5.52 -22.85 4.02
N PRO A 126 5.19 -21.57 3.67
CA PRO A 126 6.17 -20.48 3.64
C PRO A 126 6.78 -20.26 5.03
N THR A 127 8.08 -20.03 5.09
CA THR A 127 8.79 -19.77 6.35
C THR A 127 8.41 -18.42 6.95
N TYR A 128 8.16 -17.43 6.07
CA TYR A 128 7.88 -16.05 6.45
C TYR A 128 6.55 -15.59 5.82
N ILE A 129 5.74 -14.90 6.60
CA ILE A 129 4.48 -14.31 6.12
C ILE A 129 4.43 -12.84 6.50
N LEU A 130 4.07 -11.97 5.55
CA LEU A 130 3.71 -10.58 5.78
C LEU A 130 2.32 -10.31 5.23
N LEU A 131 1.43 -9.78 6.08
CA LEU A 131 0.10 -9.31 5.70
C LEU A 131 -0.03 -7.83 6.01
N GLU A 132 -0.56 -7.07 5.06
CA GLU A 132 -0.96 -5.67 5.24
C GLU A 132 -2.47 -5.53 5.09
N ASN A 133 -3.09 -4.65 5.91
CA ASN A 133 -4.50 -4.28 5.75
C ASN A 133 -4.79 -2.89 6.34
N VAL A 134 -6.00 -2.38 6.16
CA VAL A 134 -6.44 -1.12 6.77
C VAL A 134 -6.61 -1.25 8.29
N LYS A 135 -6.54 -0.11 9.00
CA LYS A 135 -6.99 -0.03 10.39
C LYS A 135 -8.45 -0.49 10.51
N GLY A 136 -8.73 -1.32 11.50
CA GLY A 136 -10.02 -1.96 11.74
C GLY A 136 -10.01 -3.45 11.38
N PHE A 137 -9.05 -3.91 10.54
CA PHE A 137 -8.87 -5.33 10.28
C PHE A 137 -8.48 -6.08 11.57
N GLU A 138 -7.67 -5.48 12.43
CA GLU A 138 -7.18 -6.05 13.68
C GLU A 138 -8.27 -6.46 14.67
N THR A 139 -9.49 -5.95 14.50
CA THR A 139 -10.64 -6.24 15.39
C THR A 139 -11.71 -7.08 14.69
N SER A 140 -11.40 -7.66 13.53
CA SER A 140 -12.36 -8.42 12.73
C SER A 140 -12.26 -9.93 12.98
N SER A 141 -13.37 -10.63 12.78
CA SER A 141 -13.39 -12.10 12.84
C SER A 141 -12.50 -12.74 11.75
N THR A 142 -12.28 -12.05 10.65
CA THR A 142 -11.36 -12.47 9.59
C THR A 142 -9.89 -12.42 10.06
N CYS A 143 -9.54 -11.41 10.86
CA CYS A 143 -8.21 -11.36 11.50
C CYS A 143 -8.04 -12.47 12.52
N ASP A 144 -9.05 -12.72 13.35
CA ASP A 144 -9.01 -13.81 14.33
C ASP A 144 -8.80 -15.17 13.64
N ALA A 145 -9.57 -15.46 12.57
CA ALA A 145 -9.40 -16.68 11.78
C ALA A 145 -8.00 -16.78 11.15
N PHE A 146 -7.41 -15.69 10.72
CA PHE A 146 -6.03 -15.67 10.21
C PHE A 146 -5.02 -15.99 11.31
N LEU A 147 -5.16 -15.37 12.47
CA LEU A 147 -4.26 -15.61 13.61
C LEU A 147 -4.37 -17.05 14.15
N ASP A 148 -5.58 -17.62 14.14
CA ASP A 148 -5.79 -19.04 14.48
C ASP A 148 -5.03 -19.95 13.51
N VAL A 149 -5.14 -19.73 12.20
CA VAL A 149 -4.40 -20.50 11.18
C VAL A 149 -2.89 -20.37 11.37
N LEU A 150 -2.37 -19.18 11.70
CA LEU A 150 -0.95 -19.00 11.99
C LEU A 150 -0.52 -19.77 13.24
N ARG A 151 -1.26 -19.65 14.32
CA ARG A 151 -0.97 -20.32 15.60
C ARG A 151 -0.98 -21.83 15.42
N ASP A 152 -2.03 -22.39 14.81
CA ASP A 152 -2.20 -23.83 14.61
C ASP A 152 -1.15 -24.37 13.60
N GLY A 153 -0.71 -23.54 12.66
CA GLY A 153 0.40 -23.81 11.73
C GLY A 153 1.79 -23.69 12.34
N GLY A 154 1.91 -23.32 13.63
CA GLY A 154 3.20 -23.21 14.33
C GLY A 154 3.96 -21.93 14.01
N TYR A 155 3.29 -20.84 13.62
CA TYR A 155 3.92 -19.54 13.39
C TYR A 155 3.94 -18.69 14.66
N HIS A 156 5.00 -17.89 14.80
CA HIS A 156 5.09 -16.78 15.74
C HIS A 156 4.77 -15.50 15.01
N ALA A 157 3.74 -14.76 15.46
CA ALA A 157 3.22 -13.59 14.79
C ALA A 157 3.42 -12.32 15.63
N HIS A 158 3.91 -11.24 15.00
CA HIS A 158 3.94 -9.89 15.55
C HIS A 158 2.98 -9.01 14.77
N ARG A 159 2.21 -8.17 15.47
CA ARG A 159 1.19 -7.30 14.88
C ARG A 159 1.50 -5.85 15.14
N TYR A 160 1.28 -5.01 14.12
CA TYR A 160 1.61 -3.59 14.17
C TYR A 160 0.49 -2.73 13.57
N LEU A 161 0.29 -1.54 14.15
CA LEU A 161 -0.47 -0.43 13.55
C LEU A 161 0.48 0.72 13.30
N LEU A 162 0.92 0.90 12.05
CA LEU A 162 1.97 1.85 11.69
C LEU A 162 1.51 2.82 10.59
N THR A 163 2.13 4.00 10.61
CA THR A 163 1.91 5.05 9.60
C THR A 163 3.24 5.54 9.04
N PRO A 164 3.33 5.93 7.75
CA PRO A 164 4.58 6.42 7.13
C PRO A 164 5.23 7.59 7.87
N THR A 165 4.46 8.39 8.61
CA THR A 165 5.02 9.49 9.42
C THR A 165 6.03 9.03 10.46
N GLN A 166 5.92 7.82 10.99
CA GLN A 166 6.88 7.21 11.91
C GLN A 166 8.22 6.86 11.25
N PHE A 167 8.23 6.81 9.91
CA PHE A 167 9.41 6.54 9.06
C PHE A 167 9.93 7.81 8.38
N GLY A 168 9.49 9.00 8.83
CA GLY A 168 9.91 10.29 8.27
C GLY A 168 9.24 10.67 6.94
N VAL A 169 8.22 9.93 6.49
CA VAL A 169 7.48 10.23 5.27
C VAL A 169 6.26 11.11 5.62
N PRO A 170 6.10 12.31 4.99
CA PRO A 170 5.03 13.25 5.34
C PRO A 170 3.66 12.82 4.81
N ASN A 171 3.23 11.60 5.17
CA ASN A 171 1.93 11.06 4.78
C ASN A 171 1.31 10.21 5.90
N SER A 172 0.12 10.58 6.33
CA SER A 172 -0.69 9.83 7.30
C SER A 172 -1.43 8.70 6.60
N ARG A 173 -0.97 7.44 6.80
CA ARG A 173 -1.60 6.23 6.25
C ARG A 173 -1.50 5.11 7.27
N LEU A 174 -2.34 5.16 8.31
CA LEU A 174 -2.33 4.13 9.35
C LEU A 174 -2.85 2.80 8.80
N ARG A 175 -2.02 1.73 8.95
CA ARG A 175 -2.27 0.38 8.44
C ARG A 175 -1.93 -0.66 9.47
N PHE A 176 -2.65 -1.77 9.38
CA PHE A 176 -2.35 -2.99 10.10
C PHE A 176 -1.31 -3.81 9.34
N TYR A 177 -0.36 -4.38 10.07
CA TYR A 177 0.63 -5.32 9.56
C TYR A 177 0.72 -6.51 10.48
N CYS A 178 0.85 -7.70 9.90
CA CYS A 178 1.17 -8.93 10.62
C CYS A 178 2.39 -9.58 9.98
N LEU A 179 3.41 -9.79 10.79
CA LEU A 179 4.63 -10.52 10.42
C LEU A 179 4.61 -11.86 11.13
N ALA A 180 4.92 -12.95 10.41
CA ALA A 180 4.95 -14.27 11.02
C ALA A 180 6.16 -15.09 10.56
N LYS A 181 6.81 -15.79 11.50
CA LYS A 181 7.92 -16.73 11.27
C LYS A 181 7.48 -18.14 11.69
N LEU A 182 7.76 -19.12 10.82
CA LEU A 182 7.50 -20.53 11.12
C LEU A 182 8.52 -21.08 12.11
N ASN A 183 8.06 -21.93 13.07
CA ASN A 183 8.95 -22.64 13.99
C ASN A 183 10.09 -23.36 13.24
N PRO A 184 11.34 -23.39 13.77
CA PRO A 184 11.76 -22.92 15.10
C PRO A 184 12.15 -21.43 15.16
N LEU A 185 12.00 -20.67 14.06
CA LEU A 185 12.41 -19.27 13.99
C LEU A 185 11.60 -18.39 14.95
N ARG A 186 12.26 -17.34 15.44
CA ARG A 186 11.70 -16.35 16.38
C ARG A 186 12.12 -14.95 15.97
N PHE A 187 11.36 -13.96 16.44
CA PHE A 187 11.80 -12.56 16.37
C PHE A 187 12.82 -12.31 17.47
N SER A 188 13.91 -11.61 17.13
CA SER A 188 15.01 -11.32 18.06
C SER A 188 14.60 -10.40 19.22
N ASP A 189 13.59 -9.56 19.00
CA ASP A 189 13.11 -8.54 19.93
C ASP A 189 12.03 -9.05 20.92
N CYS A 190 11.52 -10.25 20.76
CA CYS A 190 10.54 -10.84 21.69
C CYS A 190 10.68 -12.36 21.81
N PRO A 191 11.45 -12.84 22.80
CA PRO A 191 11.61 -14.28 23.05
C PRO A 191 10.38 -14.96 23.65
N THR A 192 9.40 -14.21 24.16
CA THR A 192 8.15 -14.72 24.72
C THR A 192 6.97 -14.29 23.86
N ALA A 193 5.97 -15.16 23.69
CA ALA A 193 4.78 -14.95 22.85
C ALA A 193 4.12 -13.59 23.11
N CYS A 194 4.43 -12.59 22.27
CA CYS A 194 3.81 -11.25 22.28
C CYS A 194 2.50 -11.22 21.49
N ASP A 195 1.75 -12.32 21.47
CA ASP A 195 0.58 -12.50 20.60
C ASP A 195 -0.64 -11.64 20.98
N ALA A 196 -0.61 -10.95 22.13
CA ALA A 196 -1.83 -10.36 22.68
C ALA A 196 -2.13 -8.93 22.21
N GLN A 197 -1.14 -8.13 21.82
CA GLN A 197 -1.36 -6.71 21.48
C GLN A 197 -0.79 -6.31 20.13
N CYS A 198 -1.49 -5.37 19.48
CA CYS A 198 -1.03 -4.73 18.26
C CYS A 198 -0.10 -3.56 18.62
N ASN A 199 1.19 -3.66 18.27
CA ASN A 199 2.18 -2.63 18.57
C ASN A 199 1.92 -1.37 17.74
N GLN A 200 2.03 -0.20 18.35
CA GLN A 200 1.89 1.10 17.68
C GLN A 200 3.24 1.74 17.37
N GLU A 201 4.33 1.12 17.77
CA GLU A 201 5.70 1.56 17.47
C GLU A 201 6.34 0.57 16.49
N PRO A 202 7.20 1.06 15.59
CA PRO A 202 8.00 0.21 14.71
C PRO A 202 8.87 -0.79 15.51
N PRO A 203 9.26 -1.93 14.90
CA PRO A 203 10.21 -2.84 15.51
C PRO A 203 11.51 -2.14 15.95
N PRO A 204 12.18 -2.58 17.04
CA PRO A 204 13.36 -1.91 17.60
C PRO A 204 14.54 -1.78 16.64
N ASN A 205 14.71 -2.73 15.72
CA ASN A 205 15.76 -2.72 14.69
C ASN A 205 15.41 -1.88 13.45
N VAL A 206 14.21 -1.27 13.44
CA VAL A 206 13.77 -0.35 12.38
C VAL A 206 14.06 1.07 12.84
N THR A 207 14.88 1.79 12.08
CA THR A 207 15.24 3.16 12.40
C THR A 207 13.99 4.06 12.33
N LYS A 208 13.55 4.54 13.48
CA LYS A 208 12.54 5.58 13.57
C LYS A 208 13.14 6.91 13.11
N CYS A 209 12.44 7.64 12.29
CA CYS A 209 12.91 8.94 11.83
C CYS A 209 12.48 10.03 12.83
N ASP A 210 13.42 10.59 13.57
CA ASP A 210 13.16 11.65 14.55
C ASP A 210 12.86 13.03 13.91
N ARG A 211 13.19 13.18 12.63
CA ARG A 211 12.96 14.43 11.89
C ARG A 211 12.09 14.14 10.67
N PRO A 212 10.79 14.52 10.70
CA PRO A 212 9.92 14.35 9.55
C PRO A 212 10.46 15.16 8.37
N ARG A 213 10.52 14.51 7.19
CA ARG A 213 10.88 15.17 5.94
C ARG A 213 9.78 16.16 5.56
N LYS A 214 10.15 17.20 4.81
CA LYS A 214 9.19 18.16 4.28
C LYS A 214 8.60 17.64 2.96
N LEU A 215 7.38 18.08 2.65
CA LEU A 215 6.75 17.76 1.37
C LEU A 215 7.60 18.18 0.18
N TYR A 216 8.36 19.27 0.29
CA TYR A 216 9.30 19.74 -0.73
C TYR A 216 10.15 18.62 -1.33
N ASP A 217 10.61 17.67 -0.50
CA ASP A 217 11.47 16.55 -0.94
C ASP A 217 10.74 15.54 -1.85
N PHE A 218 9.41 15.60 -1.90
CA PHE A 218 8.55 14.67 -2.63
C PHE A 218 7.86 15.31 -3.84
N LEU A 219 7.93 16.66 -3.95
CA LEU A 219 7.31 17.39 -5.04
C LEU A 219 8.13 17.26 -6.34
N GLU A 220 7.44 17.39 -7.47
CA GLU A 220 8.10 17.54 -8.77
C GLU A 220 8.71 18.94 -8.87
N GLN A 221 10.02 18.97 -9.10
CA GLN A 221 10.77 20.22 -9.33
C GLN A 221 10.60 20.64 -10.80
N THR A 222 9.43 21.13 -11.15
CA THR A 222 9.06 21.51 -12.51
C THR A 222 8.78 23.00 -12.58
N GLU A 223 8.87 23.59 -13.78
CA GLU A 223 8.49 25.00 -14.00
C GLU A 223 7.06 25.25 -13.54
N GLU A 224 6.78 26.46 -13.01
CA GLU A 224 5.52 26.83 -12.33
C GLU A 224 4.23 26.47 -13.11
N ASN A 225 4.31 26.36 -14.44
CA ASN A 225 3.16 26.09 -15.31
C ASN A 225 2.94 24.62 -15.68
N SER A 226 3.88 23.73 -15.40
CA SER A 226 3.79 22.32 -15.82
C SER A 226 2.74 21.50 -15.04
N CYS A 227 2.26 22.01 -13.90
CA CYS A 227 1.22 21.38 -13.07
C CYS A 227 -0.16 22.05 -13.23
N SER A 228 -0.39 22.87 -14.27
CA SER A 228 -1.67 23.56 -14.50
C SER A 228 -2.87 22.61 -14.59
N ASP A 229 -2.67 21.42 -15.17
CA ASP A 229 -3.71 20.39 -15.32
C ASP A 229 -4.20 19.81 -13.98
N TYR A 230 -3.47 20.04 -12.90
CA TYR A 230 -3.81 19.57 -11.56
C TYR A 230 -4.45 20.65 -10.68
N LEU A 231 -4.60 21.89 -11.16
CA LEU A 231 -5.30 22.94 -10.43
C LEU A 231 -6.72 22.49 -10.07
N LEU A 232 -7.17 22.90 -8.88
CA LEU A 232 -8.53 22.60 -8.46
C LEU A 232 -9.54 23.34 -9.34
N PRO A 233 -10.52 22.64 -9.91
CA PRO A 233 -11.54 23.29 -10.71
C PRO A 233 -12.47 24.14 -9.84
N ASP A 234 -13.03 25.19 -10.41
CA ASP A 234 -13.93 26.14 -9.74
C ASP A 234 -15.07 25.47 -8.98
N ARG A 235 -15.63 24.39 -9.53
CA ARG A 235 -16.68 23.60 -8.86
C ARG A 235 -16.22 23.01 -7.51
N VAL A 236 -14.92 22.72 -7.38
CA VAL A 236 -14.35 22.21 -6.13
C VAL A 236 -14.10 23.37 -5.17
N LEU A 237 -13.49 24.45 -5.66
CA LEU A 237 -13.25 25.65 -4.87
C LEU A 237 -14.55 26.25 -4.34
N SER A 238 -15.59 26.39 -5.19
CA SER A 238 -16.85 27.01 -4.78
C SER A 238 -17.66 26.19 -3.78
N ARG A 239 -17.59 24.87 -3.83
CA ARG A 239 -18.44 23.99 -3.02
C ARG A 239 -17.75 23.35 -1.81
N PHE A 240 -16.43 23.13 -1.91
CA PHE A 240 -15.69 22.28 -0.99
C PHE A 240 -14.50 22.97 -0.35
N ALA A 241 -14.22 24.27 -0.62
CA ALA A 241 -13.08 24.97 -0.02
C ALA A 241 -13.00 24.76 1.50
N TYR A 242 -14.13 24.79 2.20
CA TYR A 242 -14.21 24.70 3.66
C TYR A 242 -13.76 23.36 4.27
N ILE A 243 -13.65 22.28 3.45
CA ILE A 243 -13.26 20.92 3.92
C ILE A 243 -11.93 20.44 3.33
N LEU A 244 -11.27 21.28 2.54
CA LEU A 244 -9.98 20.91 1.95
C LEU A 244 -8.92 20.77 3.05
N ASP A 245 -8.20 19.67 3.06
CA ASP A 245 -6.96 19.53 3.80
C ASP A 245 -5.83 20.12 2.94
N ILE A 246 -5.28 21.27 3.38
CA ILE A 246 -4.31 22.03 2.60
C ILE A 246 -2.93 21.88 3.21
N ALA A 247 -2.01 21.38 2.40
CA ALA A 247 -0.60 21.29 2.72
C ALA A 247 0.23 22.18 1.79
N ASP A 248 1.41 22.59 2.23
CA ASP A 248 2.39 23.32 1.42
C ASP A 248 3.74 22.59 1.41
N ALA A 249 4.70 23.10 0.64
CA ALA A 249 6.02 22.54 0.51
C ALA A 249 6.78 22.36 1.85
N THR A 250 6.44 23.14 2.89
CA THR A 250 7.07 23.07 4.22
C THR A 250 6.38 22.10 5.18
N SER A 251 5.21 21.62 4.81
CA SER A 251 4.41 20.70 5.63
C SER A 251 5.15 19.36 5.82
N THR A 252 4.97 18.78 6.99
CA THR A 252 5.57 17.49 7.39
C THR A 252 4.55 16.38 7.48
N ASN A 253 3.32 16.63 7.02
CA ASN A 253 2.24 15.65 6.96
C ASN A 253 1.23 15.99 5.87
N THR A 254 0.58 14.95 5.34
CA THR A 254 -0.59 14.98 4.47
C THR A 254 -1.60 13.93 4.92
N CYS A 255 -2.87 14.11 4.56
CA CYS A 255 -3.88 13.08 4.70
C CYS A 255 -3.60 11.87 3.80
N CYS A 256 -4.24 10.75 4.12
CA CYS A 256 -4.13 9.51 3.35
C CYS A 256 -4.69 9.68 1.94
N PHE A 257 -3.86 9.52 0.92
CA PHE A 257 -4.32 9.42 -0.47
C PHE A 257 -5.04 8.10 -0.68
N THR A 258 -6.35 8.19 -0.99
CA THR A 258 -7.21 7.03 -1.21
C THR A 258 -7.48 6.82 -2.70
N LYS A 259 -8.09 5.68 -3.07
CA LYS A 259 -8.51 5.40 -4.45
C LYS A 259 -9.49 6.42 -5.03
N GLY A 260 -10.10 7.25 -4.18
CA GLY A 260 -11.03 8.31 -4.58
C GLY A 260 -10.39 9.66 -4.87
N TYR A 261 -9.09 9.81 -4.65
CA TYR A 261 -8.36 11.07 -4.84
C TYR A 261 -8.51 11.61 -6.26
N GLY A 262 -8.74 12.92 -6.37
CA GLY A 262 -9.02 13.60 -7.65
C GLY A 262 -10.43 13.34 -8.23
N HIS A 263 -11.26 12.52 -7.58
CA HIS A 263 -12.64 12.25 -7.96
C HIS A 263 -13.64 12.68 -6.87
N TYR A 264 -13.38 12.31 -5.62
CA TYR A 264 -14.07 12.79 -4.44
C TYR A 264 -13.17 13.80 -3.73
N VAL A 265 -13.77 14.73 -2.96
CA VAL A 265 -13.02 15.79 -2.26
C VAL A 265 -12.80 15.39 -0.81
N GLU A 266 -13.87 15.05 -0.10
CA GLU A 266 -13.82 14.80 1.33
C GLU A 266 -13.10 13.51 1.69
N GLY A 267 -12.05 13.62 2.55
CA GLY A 267 -11.36 12.46 3.12
C GLY A 267 -10.56 11.61 2.14
N THR A 268 -10.20 12.15 0.96
CA THR A 268 -9.50 11.37 -0.07
C THR A 268 -8.01 11.69 -0.20
N GLY A 269 -7.54 12.75 0.42
CA GLY A 269 -6.15 13.21 0.42
C GLY A 269 -6.06 14.72 0.57
N SER A 270 -4.85 15.24 0.73
CA SER A 270 -4.57 16.67 0.81
C SER A 270 -4.48 17.32 -0.57
N VAL A 271 -4.59 18.65 -0.61
CA VAL A 271 -4.29 19.48 -1.77
C VAL A 271 -3.07 20.33 -1.50
N LEU A 272 -2.32 20.70 -2.53
CA LEU A 272 -1.10 21.49 -2.40
C LEU A 272 -1.38 22.97 -2.62
N LEU A 273 -0.93 23.79 -1.68
CA LEU A 273 -0.91 25.24 -1.77
C LEU A 273 0.35 25.70 -2.52
N GLN A 274 0.19 26.51 -3.57
CA GLN A 274 1.31 27.10 -4.29
C GLN A 274 1.56 28.58 -3.90
N ALA A 275 0.58 29.24 -3.26
CA ALA A 275 0.73 30.59 -2.71
C ALA A 275 1.31 30.56 -1.28
N SER A 276 1.46 31.75 -0.67
CA SER A 276 1.88 31.86 0.73
C SER A 276 0.76 31.46 1.70
N ARG A 277 1.15 30.98 2.90
CA ARG A 277 0.20 30.68 3.98
C ARG A 277 -0.53 31.92 4.47
N ASP A 278 0.12 33.09 4.48
CA ASP A 278 -0.49 34.35 4.89
C ASP A 278 -1.66 34.72 3.98
N LEU A 279 -1.44 34.62 2.65
CA LEU A 279 -2.51 34.84 1.68
C LEU A 279 -3.64 33.80 1.85
N MET A 280 -3.31 32.54 2.07
CA MET A 280 -4.32 31.51 2.35
C MET A 280 -5.16 31.88 3.57
N HIS A 281 -4.55 32.26 4.69
CA HIS A 281 -5.26 32.65 5.90
C HIS A 281 -6.15 33.89 5.69
N GLU A 282 -5.70 34.85 4.86
CA GLU A 282 -6.50 36.02 4.51
C GLU A 282 -7.75 35.61 3.72
N VAL A 283 -7.59 34.84 2.66
CA VAL A 283 -8.70 34.37 1.80
C VAL A 283 -9.69 33.51 2.59
N TYR A 284 -9.20 32.59 3.44
CA TYR A 284 -10.04 31.66 4.18
C TYR A 284 -10.85 32.31 5.30
N ARG A 285 -10.56 33.56 5.70
CA ARG A 285 -11.44 34.35 6.60
C ARG A 285 -12.84 34.56 6.02
N HIS A 286 -12.99 34.51 4.70
CA HIS A 286 -14.23 34.72 3.98
C HIS A 286 -14.92 33.41 3.54
N VAL A 287 -14.34 32.25 3.80
CA VAL A 287 -14.90 30.94 3.46
C VAL A 287 -15.78 30.43 4.60
N GLN A 288 -17.07 30.25 4.32
CA GLN A 288 -18.04 29.75 5.30
C GLN A 288 -18.30 28.25 5.14
N PRO A 289 -18.44 27.50 6.24
CA PRO A 289 -18.77 26.08 6.18
C PRO A 289 -20.11 25.81 5.50
N ARG A 290 -20.14 24.81 4.65
CA ARG A 290 -21.35 24.28 3.97
C ARG A 290 -22.12 25.29 3.10
N THR A 291 -21.51 26.40 2.77
CA THR A 291 -22.11 27.43 1.90
C THR A 291 -21.26 27.54 0.63
N ALA A 292 -21.90 27.60 -0.54
CA ALA A 292 -21.20 27.93 -1.77
C ALA A 292 -20.58 29.33 -1.66
N VAL A 293 -19.33 29.46 -2.03
CA VAL A 293 -18.64 30.76 -1.95
C VAL A 293 -19.20 31.74 -2.99
N GLN A 294 -19.21 33.02 -2.64
CA GLN A 294 -19.57 34.09 -3.56
C GLN A 294 -18.48 34.29 -4.63
N ASP A 295 -18.80 34.89 -5.77
CA ASP A 295 -17.89 35.05 -6.89
C ASP A 295 -16.59 35.79 -6.53
N ASN A 296 -16.66 36.83 -5.70
CA ASN A 296 -15.49 37.55 -5.20
C ASN A 296 -14.56 36.68 -4.34
N VAL A 297 -15.13 35.77 -3.53
CA VAL A 297 -14.35 34.80 -2.74
C VAL A 297 -13.75 33.72 -3.64
N LEU A 298 -14.48 33.31 -4.68
CA LEU A 298 -13.96 32.35 -5.67
C LEU A 298 -12.75 32.93 -6.42
N GLU A 299 -12.78 34.18 -6.82
CA GLU A 299 -11.64 34.88 -7.43
C GLU A 299 -10.43 34.85 -6.48
N SER A 300 -10.65 35.17 -5.19
CA SER A 300 -9.58 35.12 -4.18
C SER A 300 -9.03 33.69 -4.00
N LEU A 301 -9.90 32.66 -4.00
CA LEU A 301 -9.47 31.26 -3.90
C LEU A 301 -8.60 30.81 -5.10
N ARG A 302 -8.85 31.31 -6.29
CA ARG A 302 -8.01 31.04 -7.48
C ARG A 302 -6.59 31.56 -7.31
N THR A 303 -6.38 32.69 -6.60
CA THR A 303 -5.04 33.24 -6.35
C THR A 303 -4.17 32.31 -5.50
N LEU A 304 -4.77 31.42 -4.71
CA LEU A 304 -4.07 30.44 -3.89
C LEU A 304 -3.41 29.35 -4.74
N ARG A 305 -3.84 29.17 -6.00
CA ARG A 305 -3.35 28.14 -6.91
C ARG A 305 -3.33 26.75 -6.26
N LEU A 306 -4.41 26.41 -5.56
CA LEU A 306 -4.58 25.09 -4.96
C LEU A 306 -4.64 24.02 -6.05
N ARG A 307 -3.86 22.94 -5.88
CA ARG A 307 -3.83 21.85 -6.84
C ARG A 307 -3.85 20.47 -6.17
N TYR A 308 -4.27 19.48 -6.92
CA TYR A 308 -4.01 18.10 -6.56
C TYR A 308 -2.50 17.80 -6.62
N PHE A 309 -2.03 16.87 -5.78
CA PHE A 309 -0.72 16.27 -5.99
C PHE A 309 -0.73 15.46 -7.29
N THR A 310 0.35 15.52 -8.06
CA THR A 310 0.44 14.69 -9.26
C THR A 310 0.53 13.19 -8.90
N PRO A 311 0.22 12.27 -9.82
CA PRO A 311 0.42 10.84 -9.56
C PRO A 311 1.87 10.47 -9.21
N VAL A 312 2.85 11.22 -9.74
CA VAL A 312 4.28 11.02 -9.43
C VAL A 312 4.58 11.44 -7.99
N GLU A 313 4.07 12.60 -7.55
CA GLU A 313 4.23 13.07 -6.18
C GLU A 313 3.57 12.12 -5.17
N VAL A 314 2.36 11.61 -5.49
CA VAL A 314 1.70 10.59 -4.65
C VAL A 314 2.51 9.30 -4.63
N ALA A 315 3.09 8.86 -5.76
CA ALA A 315 3.96 7.69 -5.80
C ALA A 315 5.21 7.88 -4.92
N ARG A 316 5.84 9.05 -4.95
CA ARG A 316 6.97 9.41 -4.07
C ARG A 316 6.58 9.38 -2.60
N LEU A 317 5.40 9.92 -2.22
CA LEU A 317 4.86 9.85 -0.86
C LEU A 317 4.51 8.41 -0.43
N MET A 318 4.20 7.54 -1.38
CA MET A 318 4.07 6.09 -1.16
C MET A 318 5.43 5.37 -1.20
N CYS A 319 6.52 6.11 -1.37
CA CYS A 319 7.91 5.62 -1.42
C CYS A 319 8.18 4.63 -2.57
N PHE A 320 7.45 4.71 -3.66
CA PHE A 320 7.86 4.04 -4.89
C PHE A 320 9.21 4.61 -5.36
N PRO A 321 10.12 3.78 -5.88
CA PRO A 321 11.41 4.25 -6.34
C PRO A 321 11.29 5.14 -7.60
N ASP A 322 12.35 5.90 -7.91
CA ASP A 322 12.33 6.87 -8.99
C ASP A 322 12.22 6.24 -10.40
N ASP A 323 12.48 4.96 -10.54
CA ASP A 323 12.31 4.19 -11.77
C ASP A 323 10.91 3.57 -11.93
N PHE A 324 10.04 3.66 -10.90
CA PHE A 324 8.64 3.27 -11.03
C PHE A 324 7.92 4.08 -12.10
N ARG A 325 7.20 3.42 -13.00
CA ARG A 325 6.44 4.07 -14.08
C ARG A 325 5.03 3.50 -14.21
N PHE A 326 4.12 4.35 -14.62
CA PHE A 326 2.82 3.93 -15.13
C PHE A 326 2.88 3.73 -16.64
N PRO A 327 2.12 2.77 -17.21
CA PRO A 327 1.87 2.74 -18.64
C PRO A 327 1.41 4.11 -19.14
N PRO A 328 1.97 4.63 -20.29
CA PRO A 328 1.72 6.00 -20.76
C PRO A 328 0.23 6.29 -20.99
N GLU A 329 -0.53 5.30 -21.48
CA GLU A 329 -1.96 5.40 -21.80
C GLU A 329 -2.85 5.51 -20.55
N LEU A 330 -2.30 5.26 -19.36
CA LEU A 330 -3.08 5.22 -18.13
C LEU A 330 -3.42 6.65 -17.66
N LYS A 331 -4.70 6.98 -17.61
CA LYS A 331 -5.19 8.30 -17.19
C LYS A 331 -4.92 8.56 -15.70
N ALA A 332 -4.70 9.82 -15.32
CA ALA A 332 -4.41 10.25 -13.94
C ALA A 332 -5.39 9.66 -12.90
N ARG A 333 -6.69 9.62 -13.21
CA ARG A 333 -7.71 9.02 -12.34
C ARG A 333 -7.40 7.56 -11.99
N HIS A 334 -7.01 6.74 -12.97
CA HIS A 334 -6.65 5.34 -12.74
C HIS A 334 -5.34 5.22 -11.96
N ARG A 335 -4.35 6.11 -12.23
CA ARG A 335 -3.09 6.16 -11.47
C ARG A 335 -3.36 6.43 -9.99
N TYR A 336 -4.21 7.40 -9.64
CA TYR A 336 -4.63 7.64 -8.25
C TYR A 336 -5.35 6.45 -7.63
N GLN A 337 -6.24 5.80 -8.39
CA GLN A 337 -6.96 4.63 -7.93
C GLN A 337 -6.02 3.47 -7.57
N LEU A 338 -5.01 3.23 -8.39
CA LEU A 338 -3.99 2.21 -8.17
C LEU A 338 -3.09 2.55 -6.97
N LEU A 339 -2.61 3.80 -6.87
CA LEU A 339 -1.80 4.26 -5.73
C LEU A 339 -2.59 4.19 -4.42
N GLY A 340 -3.85 4.62 -4.42
CA GLY A 340 -4.70 4.58 -3.23
C GLY A 340 -4.96 3.17 -2.70
N ASN A 341 -4.94 2.16 -3.59
CA ASN A 341 -5.07 0.75 -3.23
C ASN A 341 -3.72 0.08 -2.91
N SER A 342 -2.60 0.75 -3.12
CA SER A 342 -1.27 0.19 -2.88
C SER A 342 -0.80 0.37 -1.44
N VAL A 343 0.35 -0.21 -1.11
CA VAL A 343 1.04 -0.11 0.18
C VAL A 343 2.10 0.99 0.16
N ASN A 344 2.53 1.49 1.33
CA ASN A 344 3.72 2.33 1.41
C ASN A 344 4.98 1.46 1.38
N VAL A 345 5.80 1.63 0.35
CA VAL A 345 6.98 0.79 0.08
C VAL A 345 8.03 0.89 1.19
N CYS A 346 8.23 2.08 1.78
CA CYS A 346 9.20 2.28 2.85
C CYS A 346 8.82 1.51 4.12
N VAL A 347 7.55 1.60 4.54
CA VAL A 347 7.06 0.88 5.73
C VAL A 347 7.16 -0.62 5.52
N VAL A 348 6.64 -1.14 4.40
CA VAL A 348 6.69 -2.57 4.09
C VAL A 348 8.13 -3.06 3.96
N GLY A 349 9.01 -2.33 3.29
CA GLY A 349 10.42 -2.69 3.15
C GLY A 349 11.16 -2.74 4.49
N SER A 350 10.84 -1.84 5.41
CA SER A 350 11.39 -1.87 6.78
C SER A 350 10.90 -3.10 7.53
N LEU A 351 9.62 -3.46 7.39
CA LEU A 351 9.05 -4.64 8.03
C LEU A 351 9.55 -5.95 7.41
N ILE A 352 9.77 -6.01 6.09
CA ILE A 352 10.37 -7.18 5.43
C ILE A 352 11.81 -7.38 5.93
N ARG A 353 12.62 -6.31 6.03
CA ARG A 353 13.98 -6.42 6.59
C ARG A 353 13.98 -6.93 8.02
N HIS A 354 13.04 -6.48 8.87
CA HIS A 354 12.87 -7.00 10.22
C HIS A 354 12.39 -8.46 10.22
N LEU A 355 11.48 -8.83 9.31
CA LEU A 355 10.99 -10.20 9.16
C LEU A 355 12.13 -11.15 8.78
N LEU A 356 13.10 -10.69 7.98
CA LEU A 356 14.21 -11.47 7.44
C LEU A 356 15.55 -11.17 8.16
N ASP A 357 15.53 -10.71 9.42
CA ASP A 357 16.75 -10.36 10.17
C ASP A 357 17.66 -11.54 10.50
N ASP A 358 17.10 -12.75 10.51
CA ASP A 358 17.81 -14.03 10.72
C ASP A 358 18.42 -14.62 9.43
N VAL A 359 18.18 -14.01 8.27
CA VAL A 359 18.72 -14.48 6.98
C VAL A 359 20.05 -13.79 6.69
N GLY A 360 21.13 -14.56 6.63
CA GLY A 360 22.47 -14.09 6.25
C GLY A 360 23.36 -13.66 7.40
N ASN A 361 23.09 -14.11 8.62
CA ASN A 361 24.05 -14.12 9.73
C ASN A 361 24.79 -15.45 9.80
#